data_a524d3369817e98b5b87a7861f7499ec
#
_entry.id   a524d3369817e98b5b87a7861f7499ec
#
_cell.length_a   1.000
_cell.length_b   1.000
_cell.length_c   1.000
_cell.angle_alpha   90.00
_cell.angle_beta   90.00
_cell.angle_gamma   90.00
#
_symmetry.space_group_name_H-M   'P 1'
#
loop_
_entity.id
_entity.type
_entity.pdbx_description
1 polymer ?
#
loop_
_entity_poly.entity_id
_entity_poly.type
_entity_poly.pdbx_seq_one_letter_code
_entity_poly.pdbx_strand_id
1 'polypeptide(L)' 'MYSEKIEKLENEIQEIKKYIKANKKEIKKREKILSMVVDNDIEVEIEMYKEEIEKFTNELKTRKQLVKNYKKL' A
#
# COMPACT_ATOMS: atom_id res chain seq x y z
N MET A 1 25.93 12.84 0.45
CA MET A 1 25.21 14.08 0.26
C MET A 1 23.71 13.89 0.33
N TYR A 2 23.15 12.94 -0.39
CA TYR A 2 21.71 12.64 -0.33
C TYR A 2 21.40 11.37 0.45
N SER A 3 22.36 10.82 1.16
CA SER A 3 22.21 9.55 1.88
C SER A 3 21.10 9.57 2.93
N GLU A 4 20.94 10.67 3.65
CA GLU A 4 19.87 10.80 4.65
C GLU A 4 18.47 10.83 4.00
N LYS A 5 18.35 11.55 2.88
CA LYS A 5 17.09 11.60 2.12
C LYS A 5 16.74 10.23 1.54
N ILE A 6 17.73 9.54 0.99
CA ILE A 6 17.56 8.19 0.45
C ILE A 6 17.12 7.23 1.54
N GLU A 7 17.78 7.26 2.69
CA GLU A 7 17.44 6.40 3.84
C GLU A 7 16.00 6.66 4.31
N LYS A 8 15.64 7.94 4.44
CA LYS A 8 14.27 8.31 4.83
C LYS A 8 13.23 7.79 3.84
N LEU A 9 13.48 7.95 2.55
CA LEU A 9 12.60 7.45 1.49
C LEU A 9 12.50 5.93 1.50
N GLU A 10 13.62 5.24 1.70
CA GLU A 10 13.65 3.78 1.79
C GLU A 10 12.85 3.27 2.99
N ASN A 11 12.92 3.96 4.13
CA ASN A 11 12.13 3.64 5.31
C ASN A 11 10.64 3.86 5.04
N GLU A 12 10.26 4.95 4.38
CA GLU A 12 8.89 5.23 3.98
C GLU A 12 8.37 4.14 3.02
N ILE A 13 9.20 3.71 2.08
CA ILE A 13 8.87 2.62 1.15
C ILE A 13 8.54 1.34 1.92
N GLN A 14 9.35 0.96 2.92
CA GLN A 14 9.08 -0.23 3.72
C GLN A 14 7.78 -0.12 4.51
N GLU A 15 7.47 1.05 5.04
CA GLU A 15 6.23 1.32 5.75
C GLU A 15 5.02 1.17 4.82
N ILE A 16 5.09 1.77 3.63
CA ILE A 16 4.02 1.67 2.63
C ILE A 16 3.77 0.21 2.23
N LYS A 17 4.84 -0.56 2.03
CA LYS A 17 4.71 -2.00 1.72
C LYS A 17 3.98 -2.76 2.82
N LYS A 18 4.23 -2.42 4.09
CA LYS A 18 3.53 -3.02 5.23
C LYS A 18 2.04 -2.69 5.21
N TYR A 19 1.67 -1.45 4.93
CA TYR A 19 0.27 -1.04 4.82
C TYR A 19 -0.45 -1.75 3.69
N ILE A 20 0.17 -1.86 2.53
CA ILE A 20 -0.39 -2.60 1.39
C ILE A 20 -0.64 -4.06 1.78
N LYS A 21 0.33 -4.69 2.41
CA LYS A 21 0.22 -6.09 2.85
C LYS A 21 -0.90 -6.27 3.87
N ALA A 22 -1.02 -5.36 4.84
CA ALA A 22 -2.07 -5.39 5.85
C ALA A 22 -3.45 -5.24 5.21
N ASN A 23 -3.60 -4.31 4.27
CA ASN A 23 -4.85 -4.09 3.55
C ASN A 23 -5.25 -5.32 2.71
N LYS A 24 -4.29 -5.96 2.07
CA LYS A 24 -4.54 -7.20 1.31
C LYS A 24 -5.05 -8.33 2.21
N LYS A 25 -4.52 -8.44 3.43
CA LYS A 25 -5.01 -9.41 4.42
C LYS A 25 -6.45 -9.14 4.82
N GLU A 26 -6.79 -7.86 5.04
CA GLU A 26 -8.15 -7.47 5.40
C GLU A 26 -9.13 -7.78 4.27
N ILE A 27 -8.74 -7.57 3.02
CA ILE A 27 -9.55 -7.95 1.86
C ILE A 27 -9.81 -9.46 1.85
N LYS A 28 -8.78 -10.26 2.05
CA LYS A 28 -8.92 -11.73 2.05
C LYS A 28 -9.88 -12.21 3.13
N LYS A 29 -9.80 -11.64 4.33
CA LYS A 29 -10.71 -11.98 5.44
C LYS A 29 -12.16 -11.69 5.05
N ARG A 30 -12.41 -10.54 4.43
CA ARG A 30 -13.75 -10.12 4.04
C ARG A 30 -14.28 -10.89 2.86
N GLU A 31 -13.43 -11.23 1.90
CA GLU A 31 -13.82 -12.09 0.78
C GLU A 31 -14.27 -13.48 1.27
N LYS A 32 -13.58 -14.01 2.30
CA LYS A 32 -13.96 -15.28 2.92
C LYS A 32 -15.35 -15.19 3.55
N ILE A 33 -15.65 -14.08 4.23
CA ILE A 33 -16.98 -13.87 4.82
C ILE A 33 -18.04 -13.80 3.72
N LEU A 34 -17.77 -13.07 2.63
CA LEU A 34 -18.69 -12.93 1.51
C LEU A 34 -18.93 -14.26 0.77
N SER A 35 -18.01 -15.21 0.87
CA SER A 35 -18.22 -16.54 0.30
C SER A 35 -19.30 -17.32 1.06
N MET A 36 -19.63 -16.90 2.27
CA MET A 36 -20.60 -17.58 3.15
C MET A 36 -21.89 -16.79 3.31
N VAL A 37 -21.85 -15.47 3.24
CA VAL A 37 -23.01 -14.59 3.45
C VAL A 37 -22.97 -13.45 2.45
N VAL A 38 -24.17 -12.91 2.14
CA VAL A 38 -24.28 -11.69 1.32
C VAL A 38 -24.37 -10.51 2.29
N ASP A 39 -23.39 -9.60 2.20
CA ASP A 39 -23.32 -8.43 3.06
C ASP A 39 -22.75 -7.23 2.28
N ASN A 40 -23.61 -6.27 2.00
CA ASN A 40 -23.24 -5.09 1.21
C ASN A 40 -22.22 -4.21 1.94
N ASP A 41 -22.29 -4.15 3.27
CA ASP A 41 -21.33 -3.34 4.04
C ASP A 41 -19.93 -3.90 3.91
N ILE A 42 -19.79 -5.23 3.88
CA ILE A 42 -18.50 -5.89 3.69
C ILE A 42 -17.97 -5.64 2.28
N GLU A 43 -18.85 -5.65 1.28
CA GLU A 43 -18.46 -5.32 -0.10
C GLU A 43 -17.92 -3.89 -0.21
N VAL A 44 -18.57 -2.94 0.46
CA VAL A 44 -18.10 -1.54 0.52
C VAL A 44 -16.75 -1.45 1.21
N GLU A 45 -16.55 -2.17 2.31
CA GLU A 45 -15.26 -2.20 3.01
C GLU A 45 -14.12 -2.72 2.11
N ILE A 46 -14.39 -3.78 1.35
CA ILE A 46 -13.41 -4.32 0.40
C ILE A 46 -13.03 -3.26 -0.64
N GLU A 47 -14.00 -2.54 -1.19
CA GLU A 47 -13.72 -1.47 -2.15
C GLU A 47 -12.88 -0.35 -1.54
N MET A 48 -13.15 0.01 -0.30
CA MET A 48 -12.36 1.01 0.43
C MET A 48 -10.90 0.57 0.58
N TYR A 49 -10.66 -0.70 0.95
CA TYR A 49 -9.31 -1.24 1.05
C TYR A 49 -8.60 -1.29 -0.30
N LYS A 50 -9.32 -1.61 -1.38
CA LYS A 50 -8.76 -1.62 -2.73
C LYS A 50 -8.34 -0.21 -3.16
N GLU A 51 -9.14 0.80 -2.85
CA GLU A 51 -8.82 2.20 -3.13
C GLU A 51 -7.57 2.65 -2.37
N GLU A 52 -7.45 2.27 -1.10
CA GLU A 52 -6.25 2.55 -0.30
C GLU A 52 -5.01 1.88 -0.88
N ILE A 53 -5.12 0.64 -1.31
CA ILE A 53 -4.00 -0.09 -1.94
C ILE A 53 -3.55 0.64 -3.21
N GLU A 54 -4.49 1.11 -4.02
CA GLU A 54 -4.16 1.87 -5.23
C GLU A 54 -3.40 3.16 -4.89
N LYS A 55 -3.89 3.89 -3.89
CA LYS A 55 -3.25 5.12 -3.41
C LYS A 55 -1.83 4.85 -2.92
N PHE A 56 -1.65 3.85 -2.06
CA PHE A 56 -0.34 3.48 -1.53
C PHE A 56 0.59 2.96 -2.63
N THR A 57 0.06 2.24 -3.61
CA THR A 57 0.85 1.76 -4.75
C THR A 57 1.41 2.93 -5.56
N ASN A 58 0.60 3.97 -5.77
CA ASN A 58 1.04 5.18 -6.45
C ASN A 58 2.09 5.94 -5.64
N GLU A 59 1.91 6.06 -4.33
CA GLU A 59 2.89 6.67 -3.44
C GLU A 59 4.20 5.88 -3.44
N LEU A 60 4.12 4.56 -3.48
CA LEU A 60 5.29 3.68 -3.55
C LEU A 60 6.09 3.94 -4.83
N LYS A 61 5.41 4.02 -5.97
CA LYS A 61 6.05 4.31 -7.26
C LYS A 61 6.77 5.65 -7.23
N THR A 62 6.13 6.68 -6.69
CA THR A 62 6.71 8.01 -6.58
C THR A 62 7.99 8.00 -5.74
N ARG A 63 7.95 7.35 -4.57
CA ARG A 63 9.11 7.29 -3.68
C ARG A 63 10.25 6.46 -4.27
N LYS A 64 9.95 5.35 -4.92
CA LYS A 64 10.96 4.55 -5.62
C LYS A 64 11.64 5.34 -6.72
N GLN A 65 10.89 6.14 -7.46
CA GLN A 65 11.44 7.00 -8.51
C GLN A 65 12.35 8.08 -7.93
N LEU A 66 11.94 8.68 -6.82
CA LEU A 66 12.75 9.69 -6.11
C LEU A 66 14.08 9.09 -5.65
N VAL A 67 14.05 7.90 -5.03
CA VAL A 67 15.28 7.21 -4.61
C VAL A 67 16.20 6.98 -5.80
N LYS A 68 15.65 6.51 -6.90
CA LYS A 68 16.40 6.25 -8.12
C LYS A 68 17.05 7.53 -8.64
N ASN A 69 16.31 8.63 -8.62
CA ASN A 69 16.81 9.93 -9.07
C ASN A 69 17.92 10.46 -8.16
N TYR A 70 17.75 10.39 -6.85
CA TYR A 70 18.79 10.81 -5.90
C TYR A 70 20.07 9.97 -6.03
N LYS A 71 19.95 8.68 -6.29
CA LYS A 71 21.13 7.81 -6.49
C LYS A 71 21.91 8.16 -7.75
N LYS A 72 21.29 8.79 -8.73
CA LYS A 72 21.97 9.24 -9.96
C LYS A 72 22.72 10.56 -9.78
N LEU A 73 22.42 11.31 -8.73
CA LEU A 73 23.10 12.58 -8.45
C LEU A 73 24.41 12.34 -7.72
#